data_390107f0b730116830f855da703f344e
#
_entry.id   390107f0b730116830f855da703f344e
#
_cell.length_a   1.000
_cell.length_b   1.000
_cell.length_c   1.000
_cell.angle_alpha   90.00
_cell.angle_beta   90.00
_cell.angle_gamma   90.00
#
_symmetry.space_group_name_H-M   'P 1'
#
loop_
_entity.id
_entity.type
_entity.pdbx_description
1 polymer ?
#
loop_
_entity_poly.entity_id
_entity_poly.type
_entity_poly.pdbx_seq_one_letter_code
_entity_poly.pdbx_strand_id
1 'polypeptide(L)'
;MPSQPAEEKILILDFGSQYTQVIARRVRECRVYSEILPFRTKASEIKKLRPSGIILSGGPASVYAAKAPQVDKKIYDLGIPVLGICYGMQLIAHGLGGKVERSAAREYGPGQLQGDPKCALFDKLPAKLEVWNSHGDKITKLPAGFRPLGKTENSPHAVIGDTKRHIYGLQFHPEVVHTPRGKEILANFVHRICGCKSNWTMESFIDRTCREIREQVGEGRVILGLSGGVDSSVAAVLLHKAIGDRLTCIFVNNGLLRANEAAAVEKLFSREFRIRMKTVDASEQFLKKLKGVTDPERKRKIIGNEFIKVFEKAARDLKKSDPGHYRFLAQGTLYPDVIESVSISGNPAALIKSHHNVGGLPEKMKFELVEPLRQLFKDEVREVGAELGLSKEIVHRQPFPGPGLAVRVIGEITAERLRIVREADAIVLEEMKASGWYYKVWQSFAVLLPVRSVGVMGDERTYDYTIALRIVNSHDGMTADWVRLPHELLAKISARVINEVKGVNRVCYDISSKPPATIEWE
;
A
#
# COMPACT_ATOMS: atom_id res chain seq x y z
N MET A 1 -25.57 -28.07 -0.76
CA MET A 1 -25.38 -26.62 -0.58
C MET A 1 -25.31 -26.00 -1.95
N PRO A 2 -26.02 -24.90 -2.26
CA PRO A 2 -25.88 -24.26 -3.56
C PRO A 2 -24.42 -23.83 -3.72
N SER A 3 -23.81 -24.20 -4.84
CA SER A 3 -22.46 -23.80 -5.22
C SER A 3 -22.41 -22.26 -5.20
N GLN A 4 -21.50 -21.69 -4.39
CA GLN A 4 -21.27 -20.25 -4.45
C GLN A 4 -20.95 -19.87 -5.90
N PRO A 5 -21.52 -18.76 -6.42
CA PRO A 5 -21.14 -18.27 -7.73
C PRO A 5 -19.63 -18.05 -7.73
N ALA A 6 -18.95 -18.56 -8.76
CA ALA A 6 -17.53 -18.36 -8.92
C ALA A 6 -17.22 -16.86 -8.81
N GLU A 7 -16.23 -16.50 -7.98
CA GLU A 7 -15.83 -15.11 -7.79
C GLU A 7 -15.42 -14.52 -9.14
N GLU A 8 -16.18 -13.53 -9.61
CA GLU A 8 -15.83 -12.80 -10.84
C GLU A 8 -14.52 -12.06 -10.61
N LYS A 9 -13.52 -12.34 -11.43
CA LYS A 9 -12.21 -11.70 -11.29
C LYS A 9 -11.54 -11.40 -12.61
N ILE A 10 -10.74 -10.35 -12.60
CA ILE A 10 -9.84 -9.98 -13.70
C ILE A 10 -8.42 -10.36 -13.32
N LEU A 11 -7.77 -11.16 -14.16
CA LEU A 11 -6.34 -11.45 -13.99
C LEU A 11 -5.52 -10.41 -14.74
N ILE A 12 -4.44 -9.94 -14.12
CA ILE A 12 -3.51 -8.99 -14.70
C ILE A 12 -2.16 -9.69 -14.81
N LEU A 13 -1.65 -9.87 -16.02
CA LEU A 13 -0.31 -10.41 -16.24
C LEU A 13 0.71 -9.29 -16.21
N ASP A 14 1.68 -9.38 -15.30
CA ASP A 14 2.69 -8.36 -15.06
C ASP A 14 3.92 -8.54 -15.94
N PHE A 15 4.16 -7.58 -16.83
CA PHE A 15 5.32 -7.49 -17.72
C PHE A 15 6.40 -6.51 -17.20
N GLY A 16 6.37 -6.15 -15.93
CA GLY A 16 7.33 -5.28 -15.28
C GLY A 16 7.00 -3.78 -15.39
N SER A 17 5.73 -3.44 -15.61
CA SER A 17 5.29 -2.05 -15.56
C SER A 17 5.19 -1.55 -14.13
N GLN A 18 5.71 -0.36 -13.87
CA GLN A 18 5.45 0.36 -12.61
C GLN A 18 3.95 0.65 -12.38
N TYR A 19 3.12 0.56 -13.44
CA TYR A 19 1.67 0.82 -13.36
C TYR A 19 0.82 -0.44 -13.18
N THR A 20 1.41 -1.65 -13.09
CA THR A 20 0.62 -2.89 -12.95
C THR A 20 -0.29 -2.87 -11.73
N GLN A 21 0.20 -2.38 -10.58
CA GLN A 21 -0.61 -2.23 -9.37
C GLN A 21 -1.72 -1.17 -9.55
N VAL A 22 -1.46 -0.13 -10.34
CA VAL A 22 -2.47 0.91 -10.65
C VAL A 22 -3.61 0.31 -11.49
N ILE A 23 -3.29 -0.54 -12.48
CA ILE A 23 -4.31 -1.27 -13.25
C ILE A 23 -5.20 -2.10 -12.31
N ALA A 24 -4.59 -2.85 -11.38
CA ALA A 24 -5.32 -3.68 -10.43
C ALA A 24 -6.26 -2.84 -9.55
N ARG A 25 -5.79 -1.70 -9.03
CA ARG A 25 -6.61 -0.78 -8.24
C ARG A 25 -7.76 -0.20 -9.05
N ARG A 26 -7.54 0.20 -10.32
CA ARG A 26 -8.62 0.71 -11.20
C ARG A 26 -9.71 -0.32 -11.46
N VAL A 27 -9.34 -1.59 -11.61
CA VAL A 27 -10.32 -2.69 -11.72
C VAL A 27 -11.12 -2.83 -10.42
N ARG A 28 -10.46 -2.74 -9.26
CA ARG A 28 -11.14 -2.79 -7.95
C ARG A 28 -12.05 -1.60 -7.69
N GLU A 29 -11.69 -0.43 -8.15
CA GLU A 29 -12.57 0.74 -8.16
C GLU A 29 -13.84 0.55 -9.00
N CYS A 30 -13.84 -0.41 -9.95
CA CYS A 30 -15.03 -0.89 -10.64
C CYS A 30 -15.82 -1.95 -9.85
N ARG A 31 -15.46 -2.18 -8.58
CA ARG A 31 -16.07 -3.19 -7.71
C ARG A 31 -15.96 -4.62 -8.25
N VAL A 32 -14.83 -4.94 -8.89
CA VAL A 32 -14.50 -6.28 -9.36
C VAL A 32 -13.14 -6.68 -8.81
N TYR A 33 -13.04 -7.90 -8.31
CA TYR A 33 -11.75 -8.41 -7.79
C TYR A 33 -10.71 -8.50 -8.89
N SER A 34 -9.48 -8.12 -8.58
CA SER A 34 -8.35 -8.24 -9.49
C SER A 34 -7.17 -8.94 -8.83
N GLU A 35 -6.46 -9.75 -9.60
CA GLU A 35 -5.29 -10.51 -9.15
C GLU A 35 -4.14 -10.34 -10.13
N ILE A 36 -2.96 -10.01 -9.64
CA ILE A 36 -1.75 -9.84 -10.44
C ILE A 36 -0.98 -11.18 -10.45
N LEU A 37 -0.63 -11.64 -11.63
CA LEU A 37 0.14 -12.85 -11.84
C LEU A 37 1.38 -12.56 -12.70
N PRO A 38 2.47 -13.33 -12.55
CA PRO A 38 3.63 -13.21 -13.43
C PRO A 38 3.26 -13.46 -14.90
N PHE A 39 3.89 -12.72 -15.83
CA PHE A 39 3.64 -12.85 -17.28
C PHE A 39 3.81 -14.27 -17.81
N ARG A 40 4.64 -15.11 -17.17
CA ARG A 40 4.93 -16.51 -17.54
C ARG A 40 3.87 -17.51 -17.09
N THR A 41 2.81 -17.06 -16.40
CA THR A 41 1.69 -17.92 -15.99
C THR A 41 1.09 -18.62 -17.21
N LYS A 42 0.98 -19.95 -17.15
CA LYS A 42 0.52 -20.76 -18.29
C LYS A 42 -0.98 -20.65 -18.50
N ALA A 43 -1.40 -20.73 -19.76
CA ALA A 43 -2.82 -20.72 -20.11
C ALA A 43 -3.63 -21.81 -19.36
N SER A 44 -3.03 -22.98 -19.09
CA SER A 44 -3.65 -24.04 -18.31
C SER A 44 -3.92 -23.67 -16.84
N GLU A 45 -3.05 -22.86 -16.24
CA GLU A 45 -3.21 -22.34 -14.87
C GLU A 45 -4.29 -21.25 -14.85
N ILE A 46 -4.25 -20.33 -15.82
CA ILE A 46 -5.27 -19.28 -15.99
C ILE A 46 -6.66 -19.91 -16.17
N LYS A 47 -6.77 -20.96 -16.99
CA LYS A 47 -8.04 -21.68 -17.19
C LYS A 47 -8.60 -22.27 -15.89
N LYS A 48 -7.73 -22.77 -14.98
CA LYS A 48 -8.16 -23.29 -13.67
C LYS A 48 -8.70 -22.18 -12.76
N LEU A 49 -8.15 -20.97 -12.87
CA LEU A 49 -8.58 -19.82 -12.09
C LEU A 49 -9.92 -19.24 -12.55
N ARG A 50 -10.42 -19.60 -13.73
CA ARG A 50 -11.71 -19.21 -14.32
C ARG A 50 -11.95 -17.68 -14.26
N PRO A 51 -11.03 -16.82 -14.74
CA PRO A 51 -11.25 -15.39 -14.71
C PRO A 51 -12.32 -14.97 -15.72
N SER A 52 -12.99 -13.86 -15.44
CA SER A 52 -13.94 -13.22 -16.36
C SER A 52 -13.22 -12.44 -17.47
N GLY A 53 -11.96 -12.03 -17.25
CA GLY A 53 -11.14 -11.30 -18.21
C GLY A 53 -9.67 -11.31 -17.85
N ILE A 54 -8.82 -11.00 -18.82
CA ILE A 54 -7.36 -10.93 -18.67
C ILE A 54 -6.89 -9.57 -19.14
N ILE A 55 -6.02 -8.90 -18.35
CA ILE A 55 -5.32 -7.68 -18.76
C ILE A 55 -3.83 -7.99 -18.88
N LEU A 56 -3.22 -7.63 -20.01
CA LEU A 56 -1.77 -7.66 -20.19
C LEU A 56 -1.24 -6.26 -19.90
N SER A 57 -0.41 -6.11 -18.88
CA SER A 57 0.11 -4.81 -18.45
C SER A 57 1.07 -4.18 -19.48
N GLY A 58 1.44 -2.94 -19.26
CA GLY A 58 2.59 -2.32 -19.91
C GLY A 58 3.90 -3.02 -19.52
N GLY A 59 4.99 -2.57 -20.10
CA GLY A 59 6.34 -3.07 -19.78
C GLY A 59 7.42 -2.20 -20.43
N PRO A 60 8.67 -2.24 -19.91
CA PRO A 60 9.77 -1.42 -20.39
C PRO A 60 10.46 -1.97 -21.66
N ALA A 61 10.14 -3.20 -22.05
CA ALA A 61 10.80 -3.90 -23.15
C ALA A 61 10.16 -3.59 -24.51
N SER A 62 10.90 -3.84 -25.60
CA SER A 62 10.32 -3.93 -26.96
C SER A 62 10.03 -5.38 -27.29
N VAL A 63 8.86 -5.67 -27.89
CA VAL A 63 8.40 -7.07 -28.14
C VAL A 63 9.30 -7.89 -29.05
N TYR A 64 10.14 -7.23 -29.83
CA TYR A 64 11.12 -7.85 -30.74
C TYR A 64 12.51 -8.00 -30.13
N ALA A 65 12.73 -7.58 -28.88
CA ALA A 65 14.00 -7.78 -28.21
C ALA A 65 14.20 -9.27 -27.84
N ALA A 66 15.43 -9.78 -27.95
CA ALA A 66 15.73 -11.21 -27.80
C ALA A 66 15.31 -11.84 -26.46
N LYS A 67 15.23 -11.04 -25.39
CA LYS A 67 14.80 -11.50 -24.05
C LYS A 67 13.52 -10.81 -23.57
N ALA A 68 12.70 -10.28 -24.50
CA ALA A 68 11.46 -9.62 -24.16
C ALA A 68 10.51 -10.60 -23.45
N PRO A 69 9.84 -10.18 -22.36
CA PRO A 69 8.84 -10.99 -21.69
C PRO A 69 7.72 -11.40 -22.66
N GLN A 70 7.46 -12.68 -22.77
CA GLN A 70 6.44 -13.24 -23.68
C GLN A 70 5.34 -13.92 -22.87
N VAL A 71 4.13 -13.84 -23.37
CA VAL A 71 2.97 -14.55 -22.82
C VAL A 71 2.81 -15.94 -23.47
N ASP A 72 2.20 -16.88 -22.76
CA ASP A 72 1.74 -18.12 -23.37
C ASP A 72 0.61 -17.80 -24.37
N LYS A 73 0.91 -17.92 -25.68
CA LYS A 73 -0.03 -17.56 -26.76
C LYS A 73 -1.36 -18.31 -26.69
N LYS A 74 -1.42 -19.45 -26.02
CA LYS A 74 -2.67 -20.20 -25.82
C LYS A 74 -3.71 -19.45 -25.00
N ILE A 75 -3.33 -18.35 -24.32
CA ILE A 75 -4.32 -17.51 -23.61
C ILE A 75 -5.34 -16.88 -24.59
N TYR A 76 -4.95 -16.59 -25.82
CA TYR A 76 -5.82 -16.01 -26.84
C TYR A 76 -6.88 -17.00 -27.36
N ASP A 77 -6.72 -18.29 -27.06
CA ASP A 77 -7.64 -19.37 -27.47
C ASP A 77 -8.54 -19.85 -26.33
N LEU A 78 -8.44 -19.23 -25.14
CA LEU A 78 -9.24 -19.63 -23.97
C LEU A 78 -10.71 -19.18 -24.05
N GLY A 79 -11.06 -18.30 -25.02
CA GLY A 79 -12.40 -17.70 -25.09
C GLY A 79 -12.68 -16.67 -23.99
N ILE A 80 -11.65 -16.25 -23.28
CA ILE A 80 -11.73 -15.24 -22.21
C ILE A 80 -11.37 -13.88 -22.81
N PRO A 81 -12.14 -12.79 -22.54
CA PRO A 81 -11.79 -11.46 -23.01
C PRO A 81 -10.38 -11.01 -22.58
N VAL A 82 -9.63 -10.41 -23.52
CA VAL A 82 -8.26 -9.94 -23.28
C VAL A 82 -8.13 -8.46 -23.62
N LEU A 83 -7.50 -7.69 -22.74
CA LEU A 83 -7.10 -6.29 -22.96
C LEU A 83 -5.58 -6.15 -22.80
N GLY A 84 -4.89 -5.71 -23.85
CA GLY A 84 -3.47 -5.33 -23.77
C GLY A 84 -3.32 -3.83 -23.60
N ILE A 85 -2.46 -3.40 -22.66
CA ILE A 85 -2.14 -1.99 -22.42
C ILE A 85 -0.68 -1.76 -22.80
N CYS A 86 -0.41 -0.79 -23.70
CA CYS A 86 0.92 -0.40 -24.16
C CYS A 86 1.73 -1.63 -24.66
N TYR A 87 2.70 -2.11 -23.90
CA TYR A 87 3.45 -3.32 -24.21
C TYR A 87 2.53 -4.54 -24.40
N GLY A 88 1.51 -4.72 -23.56
CA GLY A 88 0.53 -5.80 -23.69
C GLY A 88 -0.24 -5.77 -25.01
N MET A 89 -0.58 -4.58 -25.54
CA MET A 89 -1.15 -4.43 -26.88
C MET A 89 -0.16 -4.88 -27.97
N GLN A 90 1.09 -4.48 -27.84
CA GLN A 90 2.14 -4.86 -28.80
C GLN A 90 2.39 -6.37 -28.79
N LEU A 91 2.33 -7.02 -27.59
CA LEU A 91 2.38 -8.49 -27.48
C LEU A 91 1.23 -9.18 -28.20
N ILE A 92 0.00 -8.67 -28.08
CA ILE A 92 -1.16 -9.18 -28.82
C ILE A 92 -0.88 -9.09 -30.33
N ALA A 93 -0.48 -7.91 -30.80
CA ALA A 93 -0.22 -7.71 -32.23
C ALA A 93 0.90 -8.64 -32.76
N HIS A 94 2.04 -8.64 -32.08
CA HIS A 94 3.19 -9.47 -32.46
C HIS A 94 2.89 -10.99 -32.35
N GLY A 95 2.23 -11.40 -31.26
CA GLY A 95 1.89 -12.80 -31.00
C GLY A 95 0.92 -13.41 -31.98
N LEU A 96 0.04 -12.61 -32.58
CA LEU A 96 -1.01 -13.02 -33.53
C LEU A 96 -0.66 -12.71 -35.01
N GLY A 97 0.61 -12.38 -35.30
CA GLY A 97 1.10 -12.24 -36.67
C GLY A 97 1.01 -10.84 -37.27
N GLY A 98 0.77 -9.84 -36.43
CA GLY A 98 0.94 -8.43 -36.78
C GLY A 98 2.41 -8.00 -36.75
N LYS A 99 2.69 -6.72 -36.98
CA LYS A 99 4.05 -6.16 -36.99
C LYS A 99 4.13 -4.94 -36.07
N VAL A 100 5.14 -4.93 -35.21
CA VAL A 100 5.49 -3.83 -34.31
C VAL A 100 6.86 -3.31 -34.70
N GLU A 101 7.01 -2.01 -34.85
CA GLU A 101 8.26 -1.37 -35.25
C GLU A 101 8.51 -0.13 -34.42
N ARG A 102 9.78 0.24 -34.32
CA ARG A 102 10.19 1.49 -33.69
C ARG A 102 9.60 2.68 -34.45
N SER A 103 8.95 3.56 -33.73
CA SER A 103 8.39 4.79 -34.33
C SER A 103 9.47 5.86 -34.47
N ALA A 104 9.50 6.54 -35.64
CA ALA A 104 10.30 7.75 -35.82
C ALA A 104 9.77 8.92 -34.97
N ALA A 105 8.44 9.02 -34.84
CA ALA A 105 7.76 9.95 -33.95
C ALA A 105 7.26 9.20 -32.72
N ARG A 106 7.94 9.39 -31.58
CA ARG A 106 7.57 8.81 -30.29
C ARG A 106 6.41 9.60 -29.67
N GLU A 107 5.60 8.95 -28.85
CA GLU A 107 4.54 9.62 -28.10
C GLU A 107 4.78 9.46 -26.59
N TYR A 108 5.09 10.58 -25.94
CA TYR A 108 5.23 10.68 -24.48
C TYR A 108 4.44 11.89 -23.99
N GLY A 109 3.63 11.69 -22.95
CA GLY A 109 2.80 12.73 -22.37
C GLY A 109 1.38 12.76 -22.91
N PRO A 110 0.67 13.91 -22.81
CA PRO A 110 -0.72 14.04 -23.21
C PRO A 110 -0.87 13.90 -24.74
N GLY A 111 -1.91 13.20 -25.16
CA GLY A 111 -2.29 13.03 -26.56
C GLY A 111 -3.79 13.05 -26.74
N GLN A 112 -4.24 13.27 -27.98
CA GLN A 112 -5.65 13.24 -28.33
C GLN A 112 -5.98 11.96 -29.08
N LEU A 113 -6.84 11.13 -28.47
CA LEU A 113 -7.38 9.92 -29.08
C LEU A 113 -8.68 10.26 -29.82
N GLN A 114 -8.78 9.79 -31.05
CA GLN A 114 -10.04 9.68 -31.77
C GLN A 114 -10.50 8.23 -31.76
N GLY A 115 -11.44 7.89 -30.88
CA GLY A 115 -11.98 6.54 -30.68
C GLY A 115 -13.20 6.27 -31.56
N ASP A 116 -13.43 5.00 -31.93
CA ASP A 116 -14.64 4.54 -32.60
C ASP A 116 -15.80 4.47 -31.58
N PRO A 117 -16.84 5.32 -31.70
CA PRO A 117 -17.96 5.32 -30.74
C PRO A 117 -18.80 4.04 -30.76
N LYS A 118 -18.64 3.19 -31.79
CA LYS A 118 -19.29 1.87 -31.86
C LYS A 118 -18.52 0.78 -31.12
N CYS A 119 -17.32 1.09 -30.64
CA CYS A 119 -16.54 0.15 -29.84
C CYS A 119 -17.06 0.11 -28.40
N ALA A 120 -17.30 -1.08 -27.88
CA ALA A 120 -17.78 -1.28 -26.50
C ALA A 120 -16.85 -0.65 -25.44
N LEU A 121 -15.54 -0.52 -25.69
CA LEU A 121 -14.59 0.16 -24.80
C LEU A 121 -14.93 1.66 -24.62
N PHE A 122 -15.53 2.29 -25.63
CA PHE A 122 -15.85 3.72 -25.64
C PHE A 122 -17.34 4.01 -25.47
N ASP A 123 -18.11 3.01 -25.06
CA ASP A 123 -19.53 3.23 -24.83
C ASP A 123 -19.79 4.35 -23.82
N LYS A 124 -20.69 5.28 -24.19
CA LYS A 124 -21.01 6.50 -23.42
C LYS A 124 -19.82 7.47 -23.23
N LEU A 125 -18.75 7.34 -24.00
CA LEU A 125 -17.62 8.25 -24.00
C LEU A 125 -17.63 9.14 -25.24
N PRO A 126 -17.08 10.37 -25.16
CA PRO A 126 -16.92 11.22 -26.33
C PRO A 126 -15.93 10.58 -27.32
N ALA A 127 -16.14 10.86 -28.64
CA ALA A 127 -15.26 10.33 -29.69
C ALA A 127 -13.81 10.86 -29.60
N LYS A 128 -13.61 12.03 -29.00
CA LYS A 128 -12.29 12.60 -28.72
C LYS A 128 -12.01 12.56 -27.24
N LEU A 129 -10.87 11.97 -26.86
CA LEU A 129 -10.44 11.77 -25.48
C LEU A 129 -9.00 12.22 -25.30
N GLU A 130 -8.72 12.88 -24.19
CA GLU A 130 -7.35 13.10 -23.73
C GLU A 130 -6.81 11.81 -23.12
N VAL A 131 -5.61 11.40 -23.56
CA VAL A 131 -4.97 10.15 -23.12
C VAL A 131 -3.49 10.39 -22.82
N TRP A 132 -2.92 9.57 -21.96
CA TRP A 132 -1.51 9.61 -21.61
C TRP A 132 -0.73 8.53 -22.35
N ASN A 133 0.21 8.96 -23.19
CA ASN A 133 1.07 8.09 -23.98
C ASN A 133 2.46 7.94 -23.33
N SER A 134 3.04 6.76 -23.49
CA SER A 134 4.42 6.46 -23.03
C SER A 134 5.01 5.33 -23.86
N HIS A 135 5.24 5.57 -25.15
CA HIS A 135 5.75 4.53 -26.05
C HIS A 135 6.66 5.07 -27.17
N GLY A 136 7.65 4.23 -27.52
CA GLY A 136 8.56 4.46 -28.65
C GLY A 136 8.32 3.53 -29.84
N ASP A 137 7.52 2.48 -29.66
CA ASP A 137 7.16 1.49 -30.68
C ASP A 137 5.69 1.64 -31.09
N LYS A 138 5.37 1.29 -32.33
CA LYS A 138 3.99 1.33 -32.86
C LYS A 138 3.66 0.11 -33.68
N ILE A 139 2.39 -0.23 -33.76
CA ILE A 139 1.89 -1.29 -34.65
C ILE A 139 1.80 -0.74 -36.08
N THR A 140 2.47 -1.40 -37.02
CA THR A 140 2.47 -1.03 -38.45
C THR A 140 1.63 -1.99 -39.28
N LYS A 141 1.38 -3.21 -38.83
CA LYS A 141 0.49 -4.18 -39.46
C LYS A 141 -0.38 -4.86 -38.40
N LEU A 142 -1.67 -4.85 -38.60
CA LEU A 142 -2.63 -5.52 -37.71
C LEU A 142 -2.62 -7.04 -37.94
N PRO A 143 -2.87 -7.85 -36.90
CA PRO A 143 -3.13 -9.27 -37.05
C PRO A 143 -4.42 -9.53 -37.84
N ALA A 144 -4.55 -10.74 -38.37
CA ALA A 144 -5.79 -11.16 -39.04
C ALA A 144 -7.00 -11.09 -38.07
N GLY A 145 -8.11 -10.56 -38.53
CA GLY A 145 -9.33 -10.39 -37.72
C GLY A 145 -9.39 -9.09 -36.91
N PHE A 146 -8.25 -8.39 -36.75
CA PHE A 146 -8.22 -7.11 -36.03
C PHE A 146 -8.58 -5.94 -36.94
N ARG A 147 -9.19 -4.94 -36.33
CA ARG A 147 -9.45 -3.65 -36.99
C ARG A 147 -8.97 -2.49 -36.08
N PRO A 148 -8.66 -1.31 -36.65
CA PRO A 148 -8.40 -0.12 -35.86
C PRO A 148 -9.70 0.35 -35.21
N LEU A 149 -9.64 0.66 -33.91
CA LEU A 149 -10.76 1.15 -33.11
C LEU A 149 -10.50 2.55 -32.54
N GLY A 150 -9.29 3.08 -32.77
CA GLY A 150 -8.92 4.44 -32.38
C GLY A 150 -7.53 4.81 -32.89
N LYS A 151 -7.29 6.10 -33.07
CA LYS A 151 -6.03 6.67 -33.56
C LYS A 151 -5.62 7.90 -32.75
N THR A 152 -4.32 8.12 -32.62
CA THR A 152 -3.71 9.40 -32.22
C THR A 152 -3.00 10.03 -33.40
N GLU A 153 -2.38 11.17 -33.23
CA GLU A 153 -1.68 11.89 -34.29
C GLU A 153 -0.59 11.03 -34.97
N ASN A 154 0.23 10.33 -34.16
CA ASN A 154 1.38 9.54 -34.63
C ASN A 154 1.14 8.02 -34.62
N SER A 155 0.01 7.57 -34.09
CA SER A 155 -0.34 6.15 -34.03
C SER A 155 -1.71 5.87 -34.67
N PRO A 156 -1.75 5.42 -35.96
CA PRO A 156 -2.99 5.09 -36.64
C PRO A 156 -3.71 3.89 -36.02
N HIS A 157 -3.01 3.10 -35.21
CA HIS A 157 -3.49 1.93 -34.50
C HIS A 157 -3.35 2.10 -33.00
N ALA A 158 -3.73 3.28 -32.45
CA ALA A 158 -3.67 3.54 -31.02
C ALA A 158 -4.64 2.68 -30.20
N VAL A 159 -5.72 2.21 -30.83
CA VAL A 159 -6.63 1.18 -30.31
C VAL A 159 -6.92 0.17 -31.40
N ILE A 160 -6.78 -1.11 -31.05
CA ILE A 160 -7.09 -2.22 -31.96
C ILE A 160 -8.02 -3.22 -31.30
N GLY A 161 -8.73 -4.00 -32.08
CA GLY A 161 -9.54 -5.08 -31.52
C GLY A 161 -10.05 -6.09 -32.54
N ASP A 162 -10.14 -7.34 -32.06
CA ASP A 162 -10.95 -8.39 -32.64
C ASP A 162 -12.21 -8.54 -31.78
N THR A 163 -13.29 -7.89 -32.22
CA THR A 163 -14.55 -7.87 -31.46
C THR A 163 -15.26 -9.22 -31.42
N LYS A 164 -14.93 -10.14 -32.31
CA LYS A 164 -15.49 -11.51 -32.30
C LYS A 164 -14.85 -12.37 -31.21
N ARG A 165 -13.54 -12.23 -31.01
CA ARG A 165 -12.79 -12.95 -29.98
C ARG A 165 -12.70 -12.18 -28.66
N HIS A 166 -13.23 -10.96 -28.59
CA HIS A 166 -13.13 -10.05 -27.44
C HIS A 166 -11.67 -9.75 -27.03
N ILE A 167 -10.78 -9.57 -28.01
CA ILE A 167 -9.38 -9.22 -27.77
C ILE A 167 -9.16 -7.78 -28.21
N TYR A 168 -8.69 -6.94 -27.26
CA TYR A 168 -8.50 -5.50 -27.43
C TYR A 168 -7.10 -5.06 -27.05
N GLY A 169 -6.64 -3.96 -27.62
CA GLY A 169 -5.36 -3.35 -27.24
C GLY A 169 -5.45 -1.83 -27.23
N LEU A 170 -4.84 -1.21 -26.22
CA LEU A 170 -4.69 0.23 -26.02
C LEU A 170 -3.21 0.58 -26.02
N GLN A 171 -2.78 1.52 -26.85
CA GLN A 171 -1.37 1.96 -26.86
C GLN A 171 -1.07 2.92 -25.71
N PHE A 172 -2.05 3.68 -25.26
CA PHE A 172 -1.97 4.60 -24.12
C PHE A 172 -2.29 3.92 -22.80
N HIS A 173 -2.11 4.64 -21.70
CA HIS A 173 -2.32 4.18 -20.33
C HIS A 173 -3.67 4.68 -19.76
N PRO A 174 -4.73 3.84 -19.75
CA PRO A 174 -6.02 4.23 -19.19
C PRO A 174 -6.01 4.26 -17.65
N GLU A 175 -5.04 3.60 -17.01
CA GLU A 175 -4.96 3.46 -15.55
C GLU A 175 -4.47 4.71 -14.84
N VAL A 176 -3.71 5.59 -15.52
CA VAL A 176 -3.09 6.76 -14.89
C VAL A 176 -4.04 7.95 -14.80
N VAL A 177 -3.80 8.83 -13.83
CA VAL A 177 -4.65 10.04 -13.60
C VAL A 177 -4.66 11.01 -14.76
N HIS A 178 -3.62 10.99 -15.60
CA HIS A 178 -3.46 11.83 -16.78
C HIS A 178 -4.30 11.37 -17.99
N THR A 179 -5.01 10.24 -17.86
CA THR A 179 -6.08 9.84 -18.79
C THR A 179 -7.43 10.06 -18.07
N PRO A 180 -8.06 11.25 -18.19
CA PRO A 180 -9.19 11.65 -17.35
C PRO A 180 -10.38 10.68 -17.41
N ARG A 181 -10.63 10.07 -18.58
CA ARG A 181 -11.73 9.10 -18.78
C ARG A 181 -11.24 7.64 -18.82
N GLY A 182 -10.02 7.39 -18.33
CA GLY A 182 -9.41 6.05 -18.35
C GLY A 182 -10.15 5.02 -17.48
N LYS A 183 -10.67 5.47 -16.34
CA LYS A 183 -11.48 4.62 -15.46
C LYS A 183 -12.73 4.10 -16.15
N GLU A 184 -13.42 4.93 -16.94
CA GLU A 184 -14.61 4.52 -17.68
C GLU A 184 -14.28 3.55 -18.83
N ILE A 185 -13.13 3.70 -19.48
CA ILE A 185 -12.66 2.74 -20.48
C ILE A 185 -12.43 1.36 -19.82
N LEU A 186 -11.77 1.32 -18.67
CA LEU A 186 -11.57 0.08 -17.91
C LEU A 186 -12.88 -0.49 -17.39
N ALA A 187 -13.80 0.34 -16.91
CA ALA A 187 -15.14 -0.08 -16.48
C ALA A 187 -15.93 -0.71 -17.64
N ASN A 188 -15.85 -0.14 -18.84
CA ASN A 188 -16.48 -0.72 -20.04
C ASN A 188 -15.87 -2.09 -20.38
N PHE A 189 -14.54 -2.25 -20.28
CA PHE A 189 -13.92 -3.56 -20.45
C PHE A 189 -14.45 -4.56 -19.42
N VAL A 190 -14.40 -4.20 -18.14
CA VAL A 190 -14.76 -5.10 -17.03
C VAL A 190 -16.24 -5.47 -17.05
N HIS A 191 -17.13 -4.49 -17.20
CA HIS A 191 -18.57 -4.73 -17.06
C HIS A 191 -19.26 -5.12 -18.36
N ARG A 192 -18.91 -4.46 -19.49
CA ARG A 192 -19.61 -4.70 -20.76
C ARG A 192 -19.01 -5.82 -21.59
N ILE A 193 -17.67 -5.92 -21.57
CA ILE A 193 -16.98 -6.92 -22.39
C ILE A 193 -16.78 -8.21 -21.58
N CYS A 194 -16.32 -8.12 -20.34
CA CYS A 194 -16.13 -9.28 -19.45
C CYS A 194 -17.41 -9.72 -18.73
N GLY A 195 -18.47 -8.88 -18.72
CA GLY A 195 -19.76 -9.20 -18.07
C GLY A 195 -19.72 -9.23 -16.55
N CYS A 196 -18.70 -8.69 -15.91
CA CYS A 196 -18.57 -8.70 -14.44
C CYS A 196 -19.63 -7.82 -13.79
N LYS A 197 -20.16 -8.30 -12.66
CA LYS A 197 -21.03 -7.55 -11.75
C LYS A 197 -20.19 -6.82 -10.71
N SER A 198 -20.76 -5.78 -10.09
CA SER A 198 -20.09 -4.99 -9.04
C SER A 198 -20.25 -5.68 -7.66
N ASN A 199 -19.67 -6.86 -7.49
CA ASN A 199 -19.82 -7.70 -6.29
C ASN A 199 -18.61 -7.67 -5.34
N TRP A 200 -17.51 -7.02 -5.71
CA TRP A 200 -16.39 -6.75 -4.83
C TRP A 200 -16.73 -5.55 -3.93
N THR A 201 -17.30 -5.82 -2.75
CA THR A 201 -17.62 -4.83 -1.72
C THR A 201 -16.91 -5.20 -0.42
N MET A 202 -16.66 -4.23 0.44
CA MET A 202 -15.97 -4.50 1.70
C MET A 202 -16.84 -5.35 2.64
N GLU A 203 -18.16 -5.21 2.60
CA GLU A 203 -19.09 -6.08 3.32
C GLU A 203 -18.96 -7.56 2.87
N SER A 204 -19.01 -7.83 1.56
CA SER A 204 -18.83 -9.17 1.02
C SER A 204 -17.45 -9.76 1.32
N PHE A 205 -16.41 -8.92 1.32
CA PHE A 205 -15.06 -9.29 1.71
C PHE A 205 -15.01 -9.70 3.18
N ILE A 206 -15.58 -8.91 4.11
CA ILE A 206 -15.60 -9.20 5.55
C ILE A 206 -16.27 -10.54 5.81
N ASP A 207 -17.45 -10.77 5.23
CA ASP A 207 -18.21 -12.01 5.46
C ASP A 207 -17.49 -13.26 4.94
N ARG A 208 -16.89 -13.15 3.76
CA ARG A 208 -16.08 -14.23 3.18
C ARG A 208 -14.85 -14.50 4.05
N THR A 209 -14.06 -13.47 4.34
CA THR A 209 -12.84 -13.61 5.12
C THR A 209 -13.10 -14.14 6.53
N CYS A 210 -14.19 -13.73 7.18
CA CYS A 210 -14.60 -14.30 8.46
C CYS A 210 -14.90 -15.81 8.37
N ARG A 211 -15.51 -16.30 7.27
CA ARG A 211 -15.73 -17.74 7.07
C ARG A 211 -14.41 -18.48 6.87
N GLU A 212 -13.55 -17.97 5.97
CA GLU A 212 -12.24 -18.55 5.68
C GLU A 212 -11.37 -18.66 6.95
N ILE A 213 -11.37 -17.61 7.79
CA ILE A 213 -10.66 -17.62 9.07
C ILE A 213 -11.23 -18.68 10.03
N ARG A 214 -12.55 -18.79 10.13
CA ARG A 214 -13.20 -19.82 10.99
C ARG A 214 -12.84 -21.22 10.54
N GLU A 215 -12.83 -21.47 9.26
CA GLU A 215 -12.48 -22.77 8.66
C GLU A 215 -10.99 -23.08 8.89
N GLN A 216 -10.10 -22.10 8.65
CA GLN A 216 -8.67 -22.28 8.83
C GLN A 216 -8.27 -22.50 10.30
N VAL A 217 -8.85 -21.70 11.20
CA VAL A 217 -8.48 -21.70 12.63
C VAL A 217 -9.12 -22.87 13.39
N GLY A 218 -10.33 -23.28 13.01
CA GLY A 218 -11.09 -24.29 13.73
C GLY A 218 -11.25 -23.91 15.21
N GLU A 219 -10.88 -24.80 16.12
CA GLU A 219 -10.89 -24.58 17.57
C GLU A 219 -9.59 -23.95 18.10
N GLY A 220 -8.62 -23.67 17.22
CA GLY A 220 -7.34 -23.09 17.59
C GLY A 220 -7.43 -21.64 18.05
N ARG A 221 -6.35 -21.16 18.66
CA ARG A 221 -6.18 -19.76 19.09
C ARG A 221 -5.16 -19.04 18.22
N VAL A 222 -5.42 -17.76 18.00
CA VAL A 222 -4.60 -16.88 17.17
C VAL A 222 -3.90 -15.83 18.03
N ILE A 223 -2.62 -15.60 17.77
CA ILE A 223 -1.86 -14.47 18.30
C ILE A 223 -1.72 -13.41 17.20
N LEU A 224 -1.93 -12.15 17.53
CA LEU A 224 -1.67 -11.01 16.65
C LEU A 224 -0.76 -10.00 17.33
N GLY A 225 0.30 -9.57 16.65
CA GLY A 225 1.07 -8.39 17.05
C GLY A 225 0.29 -7.12 16.73
N LEU A 226 -0.10 -6.37 17.76
CA LEU A 226 -0.84 -5.12 17.61
C LEU A 226 0.11 -3.95 17.74
N SER A 227 0.34 -3.21 16.64
CA SER A 227 1.19 -2.02 16.63
C SER A 227 0.43 -0.71 16.87
N GLY A 228 -0.91 -0.75 16.86
CA GLY A 228 -1.76 0.45 16.88
C GLY A 228 -1.83 1.17 15.51
N GLY A 229 -1.15 0.69 14.47
CA GLY A 229 -1.32 1.14 13.10
C GLY A 229 -2.63 0.66 12.48
N VAL A 230 -3.05 1.28 11.37
CA VAL A 230 -4.32 0.97 10.69
C VAL A 230 -4.45 -0.52 10.39
N ASP A 231 -3.42 -1.14 9.78
CA ASP A 231 -3.49 -2.52 9.30
C ASP A 231 -3.65 -3.53 10.44
N SER A 232 -2.82 -3.41 11.49
CA SER A 232 -2.93 -4.27 12.67
C SER A 232 -4.25 -4.06 13.42
N SER A 233 -4.79 -2.83 13.39
CA SER A 233 -6.08 -2.52 14.02
C SER A 233 -7.24 -3.16 13.28
N VAL A 234 -7.27 -3.04 11.95
CA VAL A 234 -8.30 -3.67 11.10
C VAL A 234 -8.21 -5.19 11.18
N ALA A 235 -6.99 -5.75 11.13
CA ALA A 235 -6.77 -7.19 11.30
C ALA A 235 -7.29 -7.68 12.66
N ALA A 236 -7.03 -6.94 13.76
CA ALA A 236 -7.50 -7.30 15.09
C ALA A 236 -9.04 -7.36 15.16
N VAL A 237 -9.73 -6.33 14.67
CA VAL A 237 -11.19 -6.28 14.73
C VAL A 237 -11.82 -7.32 13.80
N LEU A 238 -11.28 -7.54 12.60
CA LEU A 238 -11.75 -8.56 11.65
C LEU A 238 -11.58 -9.97 12.22
N LEU A 239 -10.43 -10.28 12.80
CA LEU A 239 -10.16 -11.55 13.48
C LEU A 239 -11.09 -11.74 14.67
N HIS A 240 -11.28 -10.72 15.49
CA HIS A 240 -12.21 -10.80 16.63
C HIS A 240 -13.65 -11.05 16.18
N LYS A 241 -14.11 -10.40 15.10
CA LYS A 241 -15.42 -10.69 14.48
C LYS A 241 -15.52 -12.14 14.00
N ALA A 242 -14.43 -12.71 13.50
CA ALA A 242 -14.41 -14.08 13.00
C ALA A 242 -14.40 -15.13 14.12
N ILE A 243 -13.52 -15.00 15.13
CA ILE A 243 -13.18 -16.05 16.10
C ILE A 243 -13.35 -15.63 17.56
N GLY A 244 -13.77 -14.40 17.84
CA GLY A 244 -14.06 -13.92 19.21
C GLY A 244 -12.86 -14.03 20.14
N ASP A 245 -13.08 -14.60 21.33
CA ASP A 245 -12.09 -14.73 22.41
C ASP A 245 -10.91 -15.68 22.10
N ARG A 246 -10.93 -16.35 20.96
CA ARG A 246 -9.79 -17.16 20.48
C ARG A 246 -8.67 -16.31 19.91
N LEU A 247 -8.89 -15.00 19.72
CA LEU A 247 -7.85 -14.02 19.41
C LEU A 247 -7.21 -13.49 20.69
N THR A 248 -5.87 -13.41 20.72
CA THR A 248 -5.11 -12.65 21.71
C THR A 248 -4.15 -11.71 21.01
N CYS A 249 -4.29 -10.42 21.26
CA CYS A 249 -3.39 -9.40 20.74
C CYS A 249 -2.23 -9.17 21.73
N ILE A 250 -0.98 -9.15 21.22
CA ILE A 250 0.20 -8.75 21.98
C ILE A 250 0.57 -7.32 21.57
N PHE A 251 0.55 -6.40 22.54
CA PHE A 251 1.00 -5.03 22.35
C PHE A 251 2.31 -4.81 23.13
N VAL A 252 3.35 -4.32 22.45
CA VAL A 252 4.65 -4.05 23.06
C VAL A 252 4.85 -2.54 23.16
N ASN A 253 4.90 -2.03 24.39
CA ASN A 253 5.37 -0.68 24.66
C ASN A 253 6.91 -0.69 24.68
N ASN A 254 7.51 -0.13 23.63
CA ASN A 254 8.96 -0.04 23.49
C ASN A 254 9.57 1.28 24.02
N GLY A 255 8.74 2.15 24.63
CA GLY A 255 9.16 3.46 25.11
C GLY A 255 9.37 4.53 24.04
N LEU A 256 9.20 4.17 22.75
CA LEU A 256 9.43 5.05 21.60
C LEU A 256 8.10 5.52 20.95
N LEU A 257 6.99 5.29 21.63
CA LEU A 257 5.66 5.66 21.20
C LEU A 257 5.37 7.15 21.41
N ARG A 258 4.36 7.66 20.70
CA ARG A 258 3.82 9.00 20.93
C ARG A 258 3.21 9.16 22.32
N ALA A 259 2.90 10.40 22.69
CA ALA A 259 2.22 10.68 23.94
C ALA A 259 0.89 9.92 24.03
N ASN A 260 0.64 9.28 25.18
CA ASN A 260 -0.59 8.55 25.50
C ASN A 260 -0.97 7.41 24.54
N GLU A 261 -0.11 7.04 23.59
CA GLU A 261 -0.44 6.06 22.56
C GLU A 261 -0.70 4.66 23.14
N ALA A 262 0.13 4.20 24.06
CA ALA A 262 -0.05 2.89 24.70
C ALA A 262 -1.40 2.80 25.44
N ALA A 263 -1.74 3.81 26.23
CA ALA A 263 -3.01 3.87 26.95
C ALA A 263 -4.22 3.95 26.00
N ALA A 264 -4.09 4.70 24.89
CA ALA A 264 -5.15 4.81 23.89
C ALA A 264 -5.41 3.47 23.18
N VAL A 265 -4.35 2.74 22.80
CA VAL A 265 -4.46 1.40 22.18
C VAL A 265 -5.10 0.43 23.17
N GLU A 266 -4.67 0.40 24.42
CA GLU A 266 -5.21 -0.49 25.43
C GLU A 266 -6.70 -0.20 25.69
N LYS A 267 -7.07 1.08 25.87
CA LYS A 267 -8.47 1.48 26.04
C LYS A 267 -9.33 1.04 24.88
N LEU A 268 -8.90 1.30 23.66
CA LEU A 268 -9.66 0.98 22.46
C LEU A 268 -9.91 -0.52 22.32
N PHE A 269 -8.85 -1.31 22.32
CA PHE A 269 -8.98 -2.73 21.99
C PHE A 269 -9.50 -3.57 23.15
N SER A 270 -9.07 -3.32 24.39
CA SER A 270 -9.52 -4.10 25.55
C SER A 270 -10.90 -3.68 26.06
N ARG A 271 -11.25 -2.37 26.03
CA ARG A 271 -12.52 -1.89 26.61
C ARG A 271 -13.61 -1.71 25.58
N GLU A 272 -13.32 -1.05 24.44
CA GLU A 272 -14.34 -0.74 23.43
C GLU A 272 -14.61 -1.97 22.54
N PHE A 273 -13.58 -2.62 22.00
CA PHE A 273 -13.75 -3.84 21.18
C PHE A 273 -13.74 -5.14 21.99
N ARG A 274 -13.42 -5.10 23.29
CA ARG A 274 -13.37 -6.27 24.17
C ARG A 274 -12.47 -7.40 23.67
N ILE A 275 -11.40 -7.04 22.98
CA ILE A 275 -10.39 -7.98 22.48
C ILE A 275 -9.41 -8.32 23.60
N ARG A 276 -9.10 -9.60 23.76
CA ARG A 276 -8.11 -10.07 24.74
C ARG A 276 -6.74 -9.51 24.38
N MET A 277 -6.14 -8.75 25.30
CA MET A 277 -4.82 -8.15 25.12
C MET A 277 -3.81 -8.64 26.15
N LYS A 278 -2.55 -8.79 25.68
CA LYS A 278 -1.36 -8.93 26.52
C LYS A 278 -0.45 -7.75 26.26
N THR A 279 -0.48 -6.76 27.14
CA THR A 279 0.43 -5.61 27.09
C THR A 279 1.76 -5.98 27.74
N VAL A 280 2.87 -5.68 27.06
CA VAL A 280 4.23 -5.87 27.54
C VAL A 280 4.94 -4.54 27.56
N ASP A 281 5.28 -4.03 28.74
CA ASP A 281 6.16 -2.87 28.86
C ASP A 281 7.63 -3.33 28.82
N ALA A 282 8.32 -2.94 27.76
CA ALA A 282 9.73 -3.21 27.53
C ALA A 282 10.54 -1.92 27.35
N SER A 283 9.98 -0.76 27.72
CA SER A 283 10.57 0.56 27.49
C SER A 283 11.99 0.69 28.00
N GLU A 284 12.27 0.26 29.24
CA GLU A 284 13.62 0.29 29.80
C GLU A 284 14.61 -0.59 29.02
N GLN A 285 14.15 -1.77 28.58
CA GLN A 285 14.96 -2.72 27.81
C GLN A 285 15.41 -2.13 26.47
N PHE A 286 14.49 -1.47 25.76
CA PHE A 286 14.80 -0.79 24.48
C PHE A 286 15.73 0.40 24.70
N LEU A 287 15.44 1.27 25.67
CA LEU A 287 16.26 2.45 25.95
C LEU A 287 17.69 2.07 26.36
N LYS A 288 17.84 1.01 27.17
CA LYS A 288 19.16 0.49 27.55
C LYS A 288 19.98 0.03 26.32
N LYS A 289 19.33 -0.62 25.35
CA LYS A 289 19.98 -1.10 24.12
C LYS A 289 20.34 0.03 23.15
N LEU A 290 19.62 1.14 23.20
CA LEU A 290 19.82 2.30 22.34
C LEU A 290 20.80 3.33 22.91
N LYS A 291 21.24 3.17 24.17
CA LYS A 291 22.19 4.07 24.81
C LYS A 291 23.49 4.17 24.00
N GLY A 292 23.90 5.40 23.65
CA GLY A 292 25.10 5.68 22.88
C GLY A 292 24.99 5.35 21.37
N VAL A 293 23.82 4.96 20.88
CA VAL A 293 23.61 4.65 19.47
C VAL A 293 23.12 5.88 18.73
N THR A 294 23.88 6.34 17.75
CA THR A 294 23.59 7.53 16.94
C THR A 294 23.30 7.21 15.46
N ASP A 295 23.79 6.08 14.96
CA ASP A 295 23.58 5.65 13.57
C ASP A 295 22.14 5.17 13.33
N PRO A 296 21.43 5.70 12.34
CA PRO A 296 20.03 5.41 12.08
C PRO A 296 19.75 3.92 11.77
N GLU A 297 20.59 3.30 10.94
CA GLU A 297 20.42 1.89 10.57
C GLU A 297 20.67 0.96 11.77
N ARG A 298 21.62 1.31 12.61
CA ARG A 298 21.88 0.58 13.84
C ARG A 298 20.71 0.72 14.82
N LYS A 299 20.09 1.92 14.96
CA LYS A 299 18.87 2.11 15.73
C LYS A 299 17.76 1.19 15.24
N ARG A 300 17.49 1.20 13.94
CA ARG A 300 16.44 0.36 13.29
C ARG A 300 16.67 -1.12 13.56
N LYS A 301 17.89 -1.62 13.37
CA LYS A 301 18.26 -3.03 13.61
C LYS A 301 18.10 -3.44 15.08
N ILE A 302 18.54 -2.59 16.02
CA ILE A 302 18.39 -2.87 17.46
C ILE A 302 16.91 -2.93 17.83
N ILE A 303 16.12 -1.95 17.40
CA ILE A 303 14.68 -1.88 17.71
C ILE A 303 13.95 -3.09 17.13
N GLY A 304 14.18 -3.41 15.86
CA GLY A 304 13.56 -4.56 15.21
C GLY A 304 13.91 -5.88 15.89
N ASN A 305 15.20 -6.13 16.14
CA ASN A 305 15.64 -7.37 16.80
C ASN A 305 15.10 -7.50 18.23
N GLU A 306 15.06 -6.39 18.97
CA GLU A 306 14.58 -6.42 20.35
C GLU A 306 13.07 -6.60 20.41
N PHE A 307 12.32 -5.98 19.47
CA PHE A 307 10.89 -6.18 19.34
C PHE A 307 10.56 -7.65 19.11
N ILE A 308 11.26 -8.32 18.20
CA ILE A 308 11.09 -9.75 17.92
C ILE A 308 11.27 -10.57 19.19
N LYS A 309 12.36 -10.36 19.96
CA LYS A 309 12.65 -11.10 21.19
C LYS A 309 11.56 -10.93 22.25
N VAL A 310 11.09 -9.69 22.45
CA VAL A 310 10.02 -9.40 23.42
C VAL A 310 8.73 -10.06 23.00
N PHE A 311 8.36 -9.92 21.71
CA PHE A 311 7.17 -10.54 21.15
C PHE A 311 7.20 -12.07 21.27
N GLU A 312 8.32 -12.70 20.89
CA GLU A 312 8.52 -14.14 21.00
C GLU A 312 8.39 -14.65 22.43
N LYS A 313 8.98 -13.93 23.38
CA LYS A 313 8.84 -14.27 24.82
C LYS A 313 7.37 -14.23 25.23
N ALA A 314 6.65 -13.15 24.89
CA ALA A 314 5.25 -13.01 25.21
C ALA A 314 4.38 -14.10 24.57
N ALA A 315 4.65 -14.45 23.31
CA ALA A 315 3.94 -15.51 22.59
C ALA A 315 4.24 -16.90 23.16
N ARG A 316 5.49 -17.18 23.55
CA ARG A 316 5.86 -18.44 24.26
C ARG A 316 5.16 -18.57 25.60
N ASP A 317 5.06 -17.50 26.35
CA ASP A 317 4.39 -17.51 27.65
C ASP A 317 2.89 -17.81 27.49
N LEU A 318 2.24 -17.23 26.44
CA LEU A 318 0.86 -17.58 26.10
C LEU A 318 0.71 -19.05 25.70
N LYS A 319 1.63 -19.56 24.88
CA LYS A 319 1.61 -20.97 24.44
C LYS A 319 1.82 -21.94 25.61
N LYS A 320 2.60 -21.57 26.61
CA LYS A 320 2.79 -22.36 27.83
C LYS A 320 1.58 -22.37 28.74
N SER A 321 0.84 -21.23 28.82
CA SER A 321 -0.37 -21.12 29.65
C SER A 321 -1.56 -21.90 29.09
N ASP A 322 -1.56 -22.20 27.77
CA ASP A 322 -2.63 -22.94 27.10
C ASP A 322 -2.02 -23.81 25.97
N PRO A 323 -1.38 -24.94 26.35
CA PRO A 323 -0.67 -25.81 25.43
C PRO A 323 -1.64 -26.45 24.42
N GLY A 324 -1.27 -26.36 23.14
CA GLY A 324 -2.01 -26.97 22.03
C GLY A 324 -3.03 -26.08 21.36
N HIS A 325 -3.48 -24.99 21.97
CA HIS A 325 -4.50 -24.10 21.39
C HIS A 325 -3.90 -22.93 20.61
N TYR A 326 -2.79 -22.31 21.05
CA TYR A 326 -2.12 -21.25 20.29
C TYR A 326 -1.29 -21.82 19.13
N ARG A 327 -1.95 -22.05 18.00
CA ARG A 327 -1.34 -22.64 16.79
C ARG A 327 -1.07 -21.61 15.71
N PHE A 328 -1.77 -20.49 15.72
CA PHE A 328 -1.78 -19.51 14.63
C PHE A 328 -1.17 -18.19 15.03
N LEU A 329 -0.48 -17.57 14.07
CA LEU A 329 -0.01 -16.20 14.15
C LEU A 329 -0.66 -15.40 13.03
N ALA A 330 -1.31 -14.30 13.37
CA ALA A 330 -1.88 -13.42 12.39
C ALA A 330 -0.91 -12.28 12.03
N GLN A 331 -0.91 -11.89 10.78
CA GLN A 331 -0.16 -10.78 10.23
C GLN A 331 -1.05 -9.86 9.39
N GLY A 332 -0.80 -8.55 9.47
CA GLY A 332 -1.48 -7.53 8.67
C GLY A 332 -0.84 -7.33 7.29
N THR A 333 -0.39 -8.40 6.63
CA THR A 333 0.17 -8.38 5.27
C THR A 333 -0.86 -7.83 4.29
N LEU A 334 -0.46 -6.89 3.44
CA LEU A 334 -1.30 -6.30 2.41
C LEU A 334 -0.97 -6.86 1.03
N TYR A 335 -1.85 -6.62 0.06
CA TYR A 335 -1.66 -7.09 -1.30
C TYR A 335 -0.38 -6.57 -1.98
N PRO A 336 0.03 -5.29 -1.85
CA PRO A 336 1.33 -4.82 -2.33
C PRO A 336 2.52 -5.59 -1.74
N ASP A 337 2.50 -5.93 -0.44
CA ASP A 337 3.57 -6.70 0.19
C ASP A 337 3.71 -8.09 -0.45
N VAL A 338 2.58 -8.71 -0.82
CA VAL A 338 2.55 -10.01 -1.50
C VAL A 338 3.17 -9.92 -2.90
N ILE A 339 2.83 -8.87 -3.66
CA ILE A 339 3.33 -8.67 -5.02
C ILE A 339 4.85 -8.43 -5.00
N GLU A 340 5.34 -7.60 -4.08
CA GLU A 340 6.76 -7.31 -3.93
C GLU A 340 7.57 -8.55 -3.53
N SER A 341 6.96 -9.45 -2.73
CA SER A 341 7.60 -10.71 -2.32
C SER A 341 7.70 -11.73 -3.45
N VAL A 342 6.80 -11.69 -4.43
CA VAL A 342 6.85 -12.48 -5.67
C VAL A 342 7.72 -11.75 -6.68
N SER A 343 9.01 -11.59 -6.37
CA SER A 343 9.94 -10.90 -7.27
C SER A 343 9.95 -11.54 -8.66
N ILE A 344 10.25 -10.72 -9.67
CA ILE A 344 10.44 -11.06 -11.09
C ILE A 344 11.35 -12.29 -11.30
N SER A 345 12.14 -12.69 -10.30
CA SER A 345 13.01 -13.87 -10.29
C SER A 345 12.34 -15.22 -10.00
N GLY A 346 11.06 -15.22 -9.63
CA GLY A 346 10.22 -16.44 -9.65
C GLY A 346 10.46 -17.50 -8.59
N ASN A 347 10.98 -17.18 -7.45
CA ASN A 347 11.05 -18.11 -6.33
C ASN A 347 10.08 -17.65 -5.21
N PRO A 348 8.94 -18.33 -5.00
CA PRO A 348 7.94 -17.95 -4.00
C PRO A 348 8.44 -18.07 -2.55
N ALA A 349 9.57 -18.74 -2.34
CA ALA A 349 10.10 -19.03 -1.01
C ALA A 349 11.19 -18.07 -0.53
N ALA A 350 11.63 -17.12 -1.37
CA ALA A 350 12.72 -16.23 -1.01
C ALA A 350 12.22 -14.80 -0.83
N LEU A 351 12.20 -14.36 0.39
CA LEU A 351 12.11 -12.99 0.86
C LEU A 351 10.70 -12.37 0.97
N ILE A 352 10.00 -12.70 2.03
CA ILE A 352 9.29 -11.67 2.77
C ILE A 352 10.38 -10.79 3.38
N LYS A 353 10.87 -9.81 2.60
CA LYS A 353 11.88 -8.85 3.05
C LYS A 353 11.26 -7.90 4.05
N SER A 354 11.59 -8.04 5.24
CA SER A 354 12.22 -7.26 6.32
C SER A 354 11.87 -5.77 6.50
N HIS A 355 11.02 -5.10 5.73
CA HIS A 355 10.80 -3.67 5.89
C HIS A 355 9.44 -3.25 6.46
N HIS A 356 8.42 -4.11 6.42
CA HIS A 356 7.09 -3.79 6.96
C HIS A 356 6.51 -4.80 7.95
N ASN A 357 7.10 -5.99 8.08
CA ASN A 357 6.67 -6.97 9.05
C ASN A 357 7.78 -7.25 10.07
N VAL A 358 7.40 -7.59 11.28
CA VAL A 358 8.24 -8.12 12.35
C VAL A 358 9.19 -9.13 11.70
N GLY A 359 10.42 -8.69 11.43
CA GLY A 359 11.38 -9.41 10.63
C GLY A 359 11.59 -10.81 11.14
N GLY A 360 11.35 -11.79 10.27
CA GLY A 360 11.68 -13.18 10.51
C GLY A 360 11.11 -13.73 11.82
N LEU A 361 9.87 -14.23 11.75
CA LEU A 361 9.42 -15.14 12.80
C LEU A 361 10.45 -16.24 12.92
N PRO A 362 10.88 -16.59 14.13
CA PRO A 362 11.80 -17.69 14.31
C PRO A 362 11.15 -18.95 13.72
N GLU A 363 11.79 -19.57 12.79
CA GLU A 363 11.44 -20.91 12.27
C GLU A 363 11.19 -21.92 13.42
N LYS A 364 11.73 -21.63 14.60
CA LYS A 364 11.59 -22.44 15.83
C LYS A 364 10.20 -22.41 16.47
N MET A 365 9.32 -21.44 16.15
CA MET A 365 8.03 -21.33 16.86
C MET A 365 6.87 -22.08 16.22
N LYS A 366 6.99 -22.63 15.01
CA LYS A 366 5.98 -23.46 14.33
C LYS A 366 4.55 -22.93 14.48
N PHE A 367 4.29 -21.67 14.05
CA PHE A 367 2.97 -21.12 13.89
C PHE A 367 2.50 -21.27 12.44
N GLU A 368 1.22 -21.54 12.26
CA GLU A 368 0.54 -21.38 10.99
C GLU A 368 0.13 -19.90 10.80
N LEU A 369 0.34 -19.35 9.60
CA LEU A 369 0.04 -17.94 9.34
C LEU A 369 -1.44 -17.75 9.00
N VAL A 370 -2.02 -16.65 9.52
CA VAL A 370 -3.33 -16.14 9.14
C VAL A 370 -3.15 -14.70 8.66
N GLU A 371 -3.44 -14.42 7.40
CA GLU A 371 -3.22 -13.13 6.76
C GLU A 371 -4.55 -12.53 6.24
N PRO A 372 -5.37 -11.96 7.13
CA PRO A 372 -6.74 -11.58 6.81
C PRO A 372 -6.85 -10.44 5.78
N LEU A 373 -5.79 -9.64 5.60
CA LEU A 373 -5.77 -8.46 4.72
C LEU A 373 -4.97 -8.67 3.43
N ARG A 374 -4.46 -9.88 3.20
CA ARG A 374 -3.56 -10.23 2.09
C ARG A 374 -4.06 -9.86 0.69
N GLN A 375 -5.38 -9.79 0.53
CA GLN A 375 -6.01 -9.46 -0.74
C GLN A 375 -6.30 -7.97 -0.92
N LEU A 376 -6.06 -7.12 0.08
CA LEU A 376 -6.48 -5.72 0.09
C LEU A 376 -5.34 -4.75 -0.20
N PHE A 377 -5.66 -3.70 -0.95
CA PHE A 377 -4.86 -2.48 -0.98
C PHE A 377 -5.10 -1.63 0.27
N LYS A 378 -4.22 -0.66 0.53
CA LYS A 378 -4.27 0.18 1.74
C LYS A 378 -5.55 1.00 1.88
N ASP A 379 -6.10 1.48 0.79
CA ASP A 379 -7.38 2.18 0.72
C ASP A 379 -8.56 1.24 1.07
N GLU A 380 -8.58 0.03 0.52
CA GLU A 380 -9.57 -0.99 0.85
C GLU A 380 -9.52 -1.41 2.33
N VAL A 381 -8.30 -1.51 2.91
CA VAL A 381 -8.14 -1.76 4.37
C VAL A 381 -8.82 -0.67 5.20
N ARG A 382 -8.70 0.60 4.79
CA ARG A 382 -9.37 1.70 5.47
C ARG A 382 -10.90 1.61 5.35
N GLU A 383 -11.41 1.24 4.19
CA GLU A 383 -12.83 1.01 3.97
C GLU A 383 -13.34 -0.14 4.85
N VAL A 384 -12.64 -1.28 4.88
CA VAL A 384 -12.93 -2.41 5.79
C VAL A 384 -12.92 -1.96 7.25
N GLY A 385 -11.96 -1.14 7.64
CA GLY A 385 -11.89 -0.59 9.00
C GLY A 385 -13.12 0.25 9.36
N ALA A 386 -13.59 1.09 8.43
CA ALA A 386 -14.80 1.88 8.62
C ALA A 386 -16.07 0.99 8.74
N GLU A 387 -16.21 -0.02 7.88
CA GLU A 387 -17.31 -1.01 7.93
C GLU A 387 -17.30 -1.85 9.23
N LEU A 388 -16.11 -2.09 9.80
CA LEU A 388 -15.95 -2.76 11.09
C LEU A 388 -16.17 -1.84 12.31
N GLY A 389 -16.52 -0.56 12.11
CA GLY A 389 -16.81 0.39 13.17
C GLY A 389 -15.58 1.05 13.81
N LEU A 390 -14.40 0.96 13.20
CA LEU A 390 -13.24 1.72 13.63
C LEU A 390 -13.46 3.22 13.38
N SER A 391 -13.08 4.06 14.34
CA SER A 391 -13.25 5.52 14.23
C SER A 391 -12.44 6.11 13.08
N LYS A 392 -12.88 7.26 12.55
CA LYS A 392 -12.17 8.01 11.53
C LYS A 392 -10.71 8.30 11.92
N GLU A 393 -10.44 8.54 13.20
CA GLU A 393 -9.09 8.80 13.69
C GLU A 393 -8.15 7.62 13.53
N ILE A 394 -8.66 6.39 13.65
CA ILE A 394 -7.87 5.17 13.47
C ILE A 394 -7.69 4.87 11.99
N VAL A 395 -8.80 4.86 11.23
CA VAL A 395 -8.81 4.53 9.81
C VAL A 395 -7.96 5.49 8.98
N HIS A 396 -7.98 6.79 9.31
CA HIS A 396 -7.18 7.82 8.64
C HIS A 396 -5.92 8.21 9.41
N ARG A 397 -5.48 7.37 10.34
CA ARG A 397 -4.22 7.60 11.04
C ARG A 397 -3.07 7.73 10.06
N GLN A 398 -2.28 8.79 10.24
CA GLN A 398 -1.08 9.02 9.47
C GLN A 398 -0.03 7.92 9.74
N PRO A 399 0.84 7.59 8.77
CA PRO A 399 1.91 6.63 8.98
C PRO A 399 2.76 6.99 10.19
N PHE A 400 3.14 5.96 10.96
CA PHE A 400 4.09 6.07 12.06
C PHE A 400 5.09 4.94 11.92
N PRO A 401 6.40 5.23 11.85
CA PRO A 401 7.40 4.23 11.53
C PRO A 401 7.57 3.19 12.64
N GLY A 402 7.96 1.96 12.30
CA GLY A 402 8.19 0.90 13.27
C GLY A 402 9.17 1.26 14.40
N PRO A 403 10.29 1.98 14.14
CA PRO A 403 11.18 2.48 15.17
C PRO A 403 10.59 3.59 16.07
N GLY A 404 9.38 4.06 15.78
CA GLY A 404 8.71 5.10 16.56
C GLY A 404 9.44 6.44 16.53
N LEU A 405 9.45 7.12 17.67
CA LEU A 405 10.14 8.41 17.83
C LEU A 405 11.67 8.32 17.75
N ALA A 406 12.26 7.11 17.74
CA ALA A 406 13.70 6.95 17.66
C ALA A 406 14.31 7.55 16.37
N VAL A 407 13.58 7.51 15.24
CA VAL A 407 14.01 8.09 13.97
C VAL A 407 13.63 9.57 13.81
N ARG A 408 13.07 10.16 14.86
CA ARG A 408 12.75 11.59 14.98
C ARG A 408 13.58 12.30 16.04
N VAL A 409 14.51 11.58 16.67
CA VAL A 409 15.55 12.11 17.53
C VAL A 409 16.87 11.91 16.80
N ILE A 410 17.37 12.96 16.17
CA ILE A 410 18.64 12.89 15.45
C ILE A 410 19.81 12.73 16.43
N GLY A 411 20.62 11.68 16.22
CA GLY A 411 21.70 11.31 17.12
C GLY A 411 21.27 10.42 18.29
N GLU A 412 21.89 10.53 19.45
CA GLU A 412 21.63 9.66 20.60
C GLU A 412 20.23 9.83 21.17
N ILE A 413 19.62 8.72 21.57
CA ILE A 413 18.30 8.68 22.23
C ILE A 413 18.51 8.73 23.73
N THR A 414 17.97 9.78 24.38
CA THR A 414 17.91 9.91 25.84
C THR A 414 16.48 10.12 26.30
N ALA A 415 16.21 9.89 27.57
CA ALA A 415 14.88 10.13 28.16
C ALA A 415 14.43 11.59 27.97
N GLU A 416 15.36 12.56 28.16
CA GLU A 416 15.10 13.99 27.93
C GLU A 416 14.73 14.28 26.49
N ARG A 417 15.52 13.82 25.52
CA ARG A 417 15.29 14.05 24.09
C ARG A 417 13.99 13.42 23.62
N LEU A 418 13.66 12.21 24.12
CA LEU A 418 12.36 11.58 23.84
C LEU A 418 11.19 12.35 24.43
N ARG A 419 11.33 12.90 25.64
CA ARG A 419 10.31 13.77 26.24
C ARG A 419 10.06 14.98 25.35
N ILE A 420 11.12 15.69 24.97
CA ILE A 420 11.04 16.90 24.14
C ILE A 420 10.34 16.61 22.80
N VAL A 421 10.80 15.59 22.05
CA VAL A 421 10.17 15.29 20.75
C VAL A 421 8.73 14.81 20.90
N ARG A 422 8.41 14.09 21.97
CA ARG A 422 7.06 13.58 22.24
C ARG A 422 6.08 14.70 22.56
N GLU A 423 6.49 15.66 23.38
CA GLU A 423 5.69 16.86 23.71
C GLU A 423 5.50 17.73 22.47
N ALA A 424 6.57 18.00 21.71
CA ALA A 424 6.48 18.77 20.47
C ALA A 424 5.59 18.10 19.42
N ASP A 425 5.73 16.78 19.22
CA ASP A 425 4.90 16.00 18.27
C ASP A 425 3.41 16.00 18.68
N ALA A 426 3.12 15.98 19.98
CA ALA A 426 1.75 16.08 20.49
C ALA A 426 1.12 17.44 20.12
N ILE A 427 1.82 18.54 20.32
CA ILE A 427 1.37 19.90 19.95
C ILE A 427 1.14 19.99 18.42
N VAL A 428 2.08 19.48 17.62
CA VAL A 428 1.92 19.46 16.16
C VAL A 428 0.64 18.73 15.76
N LEU A 429 0.39 17.54 16.32
CA LEU A 429 -0.79 16.74 15.99
C LEU A 429 -2.09 17.41 16.46
N GLU A 430 -2.11 18.03 17.62
CA GLU A 430 -3.26 18.77 18.14
C GLU A 430 -3.64 19.93 17.21
N GLU A 431 -2.67 20.77 16.83
CA GLU A 431 -2.92 21.92 15.96
C GLU A 431 -3.28 21.50 14.53
N MET A 432 -2.65 20.46 14.00
CA MET A 432 -3.00 19.89 12.70
C MET A 432 -4.43 19.33 12.68
N LYS A 433 -4.88 18.69 13.77
CA LYS A 433 -6.24 18.18 13.92
C LYS A 433 -7.25 19.32 14.08
N ALA A 434 -6.97 20.27 14.97
CA ALA A 434 -7.84 21.40 15.26
C ALA A 434 -8.08 22.29 14.02
N SER A 435 -7.06 22.46 13.18
CA SER A 435 -7.15 23.22 11.93
C SER A 435 -7.72 22.41 10.75
N GLY A 436 -7.98 21.12 10.93
CA GLY A 436 -8.44 20.21 9.85
C GLY A 436 -7.38 19.84 8.81
N TRP A 437 -6.13 20.27 8.98
CA TRP A 437 -5.04 19.93 8.09
C TRP A 437 -4.56 18.49 8.24
N TYR A 438 -4.76 17.86 9.40
CA TYR A 438 -4.35 16.48 9.66
C TYR A 438 -4.83 15.48 8.58
N TYR A 439 -6.06 15.64 8.10
CA TYR A 439 -6.66 14.76 7.09
C TYR A 439 -6.37 15.17 5.64
N LYS A 440 -5.70 16.32 5.44
CA LYS A 440 -5.34 16.84 4.12
C LYS A 440 -3.90 16.53 3.72
N VAL A 441 -3.08 16.08 4.66
CA VAL A 441 -1.67 15.80 4.46
C VAL A 441 -1.36 14.31 4.68
N TRP A 442 -0.33 13.83 4.01
CA TRP A 442 0.11 12.45 4.16
C TRP A 442 0.67 12.17 5.56
N GLN A 443 1.56 13.06 6.03
CA GLN A 443 2.22 12.91 7.32
C GLN A 443 2.64 14.27 7.88
N SER A 444 2.51 14.43 9.20
CA SER A 444 2.93 15.63 9.95
C SER A 444 3.55 15.21 11.27
N PHE A 445 4.74 15.74 11.59
CA PHE A 445 5.46 15.38 12.80
C PHE A 445 6.57 16.38 13.16
N ALA A 446 7.04 16.28 14.41
CA ALA A 446 8.19 16.99 14.94
C ALA A 446 9.45 16.12 14.90
N VAL A 447 10.60 16.74 14.64
CA VAL A 447 11.94 16.12 14.68
C VAL A 447 12.82 16.94 15.62
N LEU A 448 13.47 16.27 16.56
CA LEU A 448 14.45 16.91 17.45
C LEU A 448 15.83 16.91 16.79
N LEU A 449 16.35 18.12 16.52
CA LEU A 449 17.68 18.30 15.97
C LEU A 449 18.74 18.27 17.09
N PRO A 450 19.96 17.76 16.83
CA PRO A 450 21.05 17.75 17.80
C PRO A 450 21.74 19.11 17.96
N VAL A 451 21.09 20.17 17.47
CA VAL A 451 21.59 21.54 17.47
C VAL A 451 20.94 22.31 18.60
N ARG A 452 21.78 22.94 19.42
CA ARG A 452 21.34 23.94 20.39
C ARG A 452 21.62 25.33 19.87
N SER A 453 20.71 26.24 20.10
CA SER A 453 20.83 27.64 19.69
C SER A 453 20.66 28.59 20.87
N VAL A 454 21.26 29.76 20.74
CA VAL A 454 21.06 30.84 21.71
C VAL A 454 19.64 31.37 21.56
N GLY A 455 18.93 31.52 22.66
CA GLY A 455 17.65 32.17 22.77
C GLY A 455 17.67 33.21 23.90
N VAL A 456 16.64 34.02 23.97
CA VAL A 456 16.37 34.93 25.08
C VAL A 456 14.97 34.63 25.57
N MET A 457 14.85 34.22 26.82
CA MET A 457 13.56 33.94 27.48
C MET A 457 13.51 34.79 28.76
N GLY A 458 12.63 35.78 28.74
CA GLY A 458 12.68 36.85 29.74
C GLY A 458 13.98 37.64 29.59
N ASP A 459 14.69 37.89 30.69
CA ASP A 459 15.97 38.62 30.72
C ASP A 459 17.20 37.69 30.68
N GLU A 460 17.00 36.36 30.53
CA GLU A 460 18.07 35.40 30.54
C GLU A 460 18.35 34.80 29.14
N ARG A 461 19.65 34.54 28.88
CA ARG A 461 20.05 33.78 27.71
C ARG A 461 19.83 32.30 27.94
N THR A 462 19.18 31.63 26.99
CA THR A 462 19.02 30.18 26.96
C THR A 462 19.88 29.54 25.89
N TYR A 463 20.20 28.26 26.06
CA TYR A 463 20.92 27.46 25.07
C TYR A 463 20.23 26.10 24.93
N ASP A 464 19.16 26.10 24.12
CA ASP A 464 18.20 25.00 24.04
C ASP A 464 18.14 24.40 22.63
N TYR A 465 17.43 23.27 22.51
CA TYR A 465 17.28 22.51 21.28
C TYR A 465 16.40 23.21 20.24
N THR A 466 16.59 22.76 19.01
CA THR A 466 15.77 23.16 17.86
C THR A 466 14.86 22.01 17.45
N ILE A 467 13.59 22.28 17.21
CA ILE A 467 12.61 21.36 16.60
C ILE A 467 12.46 21.71 15.13
N ALA A 468 12.55 20.70 14.26
CA ALA A 468 12.12 20.81 12.87
C ALA A 468 10.72 20.22 12.70
N LEU A 469 9.86 20.94 11.99
CA LEU A 469 8.54 20.47 11.57
C LEU A 469 8.64 19.83 10.20
N ARG A 470 8.17 18.61 10.04
CA ARG A 470 8.10 17.91 8.76
C ARG A 470 6.65 17.61 8.42
N ILE A 471 6.11 18.30 7.41
CA ILE A 471 4.74 18.10 6.92
C ILE A 471 4.80 17.89 5.41
N VAL A 472 4.34 16.74 4.94
CA VAL A 472 4.47 16.33 3.55
C VAL A 472 3.18 15.76 2.97
N ASN A 473 3.02 15.93 1.66
CA ASN A 473 2.07 15.19 0.85
C ASN A 473 2.79 14.14 0.01
N SER A 474 2.16 12.99 -0.12
CA SER A 474 2.59 11.89 -0.97
C SER A 474 1.36 11.08 -1.41
N HIS A 475 1.47 10.34 -2.52
CA HIS A 475 0.46 9.38 -2.93
C HIS A 475 0.85 7.93 -2.60
N ASP A 476 2.14 7.64 -2.63
CA ASP A 476 2.69 6.28 -2.55
C ASP A 476 3.89 6.13 -1.60
N GLY A 477 4.36 7.25 -1.01
CA GLY A 477 5.57 7.29 -0.19
C GLY A 477 6.88 7.25 -0.99
N MET A 478 6.84 7.05 -2.32
CA MET A 478 8.03 7.05 -3.17
C MET A 478 8.49 8.47 -3.47
N THR A 479 7.55 9.34 -3.79
CA THR A 479 7.77 10.78 -3.95
C THR A 479 6.98 11.56 -2.93
N ALA A 480 7.50 12.69 -2.46
CA ALA A 480 6.80 13.56 -1.54
C ALA A 480 7.20 15.02 -1.76
N ASP A 481 6.26 15.92 -1.54
CA ASP A 481 6.55 17.36 -1.49
C ASP A 481 6.13 17.92 -0.13
N TRP A 482 6.80 18.98 0.32
CA TRP A 482 6.45 19.67 1.54
C TRP A 482 5.13 20.44 1.38
N VAL A 483 4.36 20.55 2.44
CA VAL A 483 3.05 21.21 2.43
C VAL A 483 3.20 22.69 2.76
N ARG A 484 2.57 23.56 1.97
CA ARG A 484 2.51 25.00 2.22
C ARG A 484 1.38 25.26 3.20
N LEU A 485 1.67 25.08 4.49
CA LEU A 485 0.71 25.40 5.55
C LEU A 485 0.49 26.93 5.65
N PRO A 486 -0.71 27.38 6.10
CA PRO A 486 -0.93 28.78 6.46
C PRO A 486 0.10 29.27 7.48
N HIS A 487 0.61 30.47 7.29
CA HIS A 487 1.65 31.05 8.17
C HIS A 487 1.17 31.18 9.61
N GLU A 488 -0.12 31.48 9.81
CA GLU A 488 -0.76 31.59 11.13
C GLU A 488 -0.73 30.24 11.88
N LEU A 489 -0.92 29.13 11.15
CA LEU A 489 -0.83 27.79 11.75
C LEU A 489 0.61 27.46 12.13
N LEU A 490 1.57 27.78 11.27
CA LEU A 490 3.00 27.61 11.59
C LEU A 490 3.42 28.47 12.79
N ALA A 491 2.97 29.72 12.84
CA ALA A 491 3.22 30.62 13.96
C ALA A 491 2.62 30.09 15.27
N LYS A 492 1.38 29.57 15.22
CA LYS A 492 0.73 28.97 16.38
C LYS A 492 1.44 27.73 16.90
N ILE A 493 1.81 26.80 16.01
CA ILE A 493 2.59 25.60 16.37
C ILE A 493 3.93 26.01 16.99
N SER A 494 4.64 26.95 16.37
CA SER A 494 5.94 27.42 16.86
C SER A 494 5.83 28.06 18.24
N ALA A 495 4.85 28.95 18.44
CA ALA A 495 4.62 29.61 19.74
C ALA A 495 4.30 28.59 20.84
N ARG A 496 3.42 27.61 20.56
CA ARG A 496 3.08 26.56 21.52
C ARG A 496 4.28 25.68 21.85
N VAL A 497 5.03 25.23 20.85
CA VAL A 497 6.22 24.37 21.07
C VAL A 497 7.25 25.09 21.94
N ILE A 498 7.55 26.37 21.67
CA ILE A 498 8.53 27.13 22.44
C ILE A 498 8.05 27.39 23.87
N ASN A 499 6.77 27.69 24.08
CA ASN A 499 6.23 28.03 25.39
C ASN A 499 5.92 26.81 26.26
N GLU A 500 5.48 25.70 25.68
CA GLU A 500 5.00 24.52 26.41
C GLU A 500 6.06 23.42 26.55
N VAL A 501 7.06 23.34 25.63
CA VAL A 501 8.09 22.29 25.64
C VAL A 501 9.39 22.80 26.26
N LYS A 502 9.65 22.44 27.50
CA LYS A 502 10.89 22.83 28.18
C LYS A 502 12.13 22.30 27.46
N GLY A 503 13.11 23.17 27.18
CA GLY A 503 14.37 22.83 26.52
C GLY A 503 14.35 23.03 25.00
N VAL A 504 13.36 23.80 24.48
CA VAL A 504 13.24 24.20 23.07
C VAL A 504 13.10 25.72 22.99
N ASN A 505 13.95 26.35 22.19
CA ASN A 505 13.87 27.80 21.93
C ASN A 505 13.75 28.17 20.45
N ARG A 506 13.67 27.17 19.55
CA ARG A 506 13.61 27.39 18.10
C ARG A 506 12.82 26.33 17.39
N VAL A 507 12.00 26.77 16.41
CA VAL A 507 11.27 25.89 15.50
C VAL A 507 11.66 26.26 14.06
N CYS A 508 11.97 25.25 13.25
CA CYS A 508 12.25 25.36 11.81
C CYS A 508 11.21 24.54 11.02
N TYR A 509 10.98 24.90 9.76
CA TYR A 509 10.13 24.17 8.85
C TYR A 509 10.96 23.54 7.73
N ASP A 510 10.86 22.21 7.54
CA ASP A 510 11.57 21.50 6.48
C ASP A 510 10.79 21.59 5.16
N ILE A 511 11.35 22.30 4.19
CA ILE A 511 10.79 22.58 2.87
C ILE A 511 11.40 21.69 1.76
N SER A 512 12.00 20.57 2.12
CA SER A 512 12.65 19.66 1.17
C SER A 512 11.65 18.68 0.55
N SER A 513 11.77 18.42 -0.75
CA SER A 513 11.02 17.38 -1.45
C SER A 513 11.74 16.03 -1.39
N LYS A 514 11.02 14.93 -1.65
CA LYS A 514 11.58 13.60 -1.88
C LYS A 514 11.36 13.21 -3.34
N PRO A 515 12.39 12.87 -4.13
CA PRO A 515 13.80 13.09 -3.82
C PRO A 515 14.21 14.58 -3.76
N PRO A 516 15.42 15.00 -3.26
CA PRO A 516 16.48 14.11 -2.77
C PRO A 516 16.36 13.74 -1.28
N ALA A 517 15.56 14.47 -0.49
CA ALA A 517 15.34 14.13 0.92
C ALA A 517 14.46 12.86 1.06
N THR A 518 14.36 12.35 2.28
CA THR A 518 13.39 11.30 2.67
C THR A 518 12.20 11.93 3.40
N ILE A 519 11.15 11.15 3.67
CA ILE A 519 10.02 11.63 4.49
C ILE A 519 10.46 11.70 5.95
N GLU A 520 10.90 10.58 6.54
CA GLU A 520 11.51 10.57 7.86
C GLU A 520 12.97 11.06 7.75
N TRP A 521 13.51 11.63 8.81
CA TRP A 521 14.87 12.19 8.81
C TRP A 521 15.96 11.13 9.07
N GLU A 522 15.61 10.05 9.79
CA GLU A 522 16.49 8.89 10.02
C GLU A 522 15.86 7.57 9.60
#